data_5b961116563928ae3d21529361eee0d4
#
_entry.id   5b961116563928ae3d21529361eee0d4
#
_cell.length_a   1.000
_cell.length_b   1.000
_cell.length_c   1.000
_cell.angle_alpha   90.00
_cell.angle_beta   90.00
_cell.angle_gamma   90.00
#
_symmetry.space_group_name_H-M   'P 1'
#
loop_
_entity.id
_entity.type
_entity.pdbx_description
1 polymer ?
#
loop_
_entity_poly.entity_id
_entity_poly.type
_entity_poly.pdbx_seq_one_letter_code
_entity_poly.pdbx_strand_id
1 'polypeptide(L)'
;AKVALVLRADRNGKPLRSYAYVSTGNFNEKTARIYSDIALFTCNPAIVEDMRTLFGVLKREVETPVFKRLLVARFNLLPELRRMIHHEIQLARSGKEGRIILKMKLCRMKP
;
A
#
# COMPACT_ATOMS: atom_id res chain seq x y z
N ALA A 1 -1.08 1.61 -8.54
CA ALA A 1 0.09 0.89 -8.04
C ALA A 1 0.25 -0.44 -8.79
N LYS A 2 1.45 -0.97 -8.81
CA LYS A 2 1.78 -2.34 -9.26
C LYS A 2 2.19 -3.12 -8.04
N VAL A 3 1.69 -4.34 -7.95
CA VAL A 3 1.90 -5.19 -6.78
C VAL A 3 2.32 -6.59 -7.19
N ALA A 4 3.15 -7.22 -6.38
CA ALA A 4 3.49 -8.63 -6.49
C ALA A 4 3.57 -9.26 -5.10
N LEU A 5 3.21 -10.53 -5.02
CA LEU A 5 3.25 -11.30 -3.78
C LEU A 5 3.94 -12.64 -4.05
N VAL A 6 4.98 -12.94 -3.28
CA VAL A 6 5.68 -14.21 -3.31
C VAL A 6 5.39 -14.96 -2.02
N LEU A 7 4.57 -15.98 -2.11
CA LEU A 7 4.27 -16.88 -1.00
C LEU A 7 5.19 -18.10 -1.09
N ARG A 8 5.82 -18.43 0.02
CA ARG A 8 6.75 -19.55 0.10
C ARG A 8 6.30 -20.56 1.15
N ALA A 9 6.48 -21.82 0.84
CA ALA A 9 6.30 -22.93 1.77
C ALA A 9 7.43 -23.94 1.60
N ASP A 10 7.70 -24.72 2.62
CA ASP A 10 8.60 -25.87 2.53
C ASP A 10 7.91 -27.06 1.80
N ARG A 11 8.65 -28.17 1.68
CA ARG A 11 8.14 -29.39 1.01
C ARG A 11 6.92 -30.01 1.71
N ASN A 12 6.72 -29.69 3.00
CA ASN A 12 5.61 -30.18 3.83
C ASN A 12 4.44 -29.17 3.87
N GLY A 13 4.50 -28.08 3.10
CA GLY A 13 3.49 -27.03 3.09
C GLY A 13 3.59 -26.02 4.24
N LYS A 14 4.63 -26.11 5.08
CA LYS A 14 4.82 -25.15 6.16
C LYS A 14 5.21 -23.77 5.59
N PRO A 15 4.50 -22.69 5.99
CA PRO A 15 4.81 -21.35 5.51
C PRO A 15 6.26 -20.93 5.81
N LEU A 16 6.94 -20.45 4.79
CA LEU A 16 8.24 -19.82 4.89
C LEU A 16 8.10 -18.30 4.74
N ARG A 17 9.22 -17.59 4.93
CA ARG A 17 9.26 -16.12 4.73
C ARG A 17 8.75 -15.77 3.34
N SER A 18 7.69 -15.01 3.30
CA SER A 18 7.04 -14.51 2.09
C SER A 18 7.38 -13.03 1.86
N TYR A 19 7.20 -12.54 0.64
CA TYR A 19 7.61 -11.20 0.25
C TYR A 19 6.50 -10.49 -0.50
N ALA A 20 6.38 -9.19 -0.27
CA ALA A 20 5.49 -8.29 -0.97
C ALA A 20 6.27 -7.20 -1.71
N TYR A 21 5.79 -6.81 -2.87
CA TYR A 21 6.30 -5.70 -3.66
C TYR A 21 5.14 -4.76 -4.01
N VAL A 22 5.35 -3.47 -3.78
CA VAL A 22 4.40 -2.39 -4.12
C VAL A 22 5.17 -1.28 -4.80
N SER A 23 4.70 -0.82 -5.96
CA SER A 23 5.36 0.25 -6.71
C SER A 23 4.37 1.19 -7.37
N THR A 24 4.79 2.43 -7.55
CA THR A 24 4.11 3.40 -8.43
C THR A 24 4.41 3.14 -9.89
N GLY A 25 5.53 2.49 -10.19
CA GLY A 25 6.02 2.21 -11.55
C GLY A 25 5.36 1.00 -12.22
N ASN A 26 5.52 0.91 -13.51
CA ASN A 26 5.10 -0.25 -14.30
C ASN A 26 6.20 -1.32 -14.34
N PHE A 27 5.81 -2.59 -14.47
CA PHE A 27 6.73 -3.69 -14.80
C PHE A 27 7.12 -3.63 -16.30
N ASN A 28 7.74 -2.52 -16.68
CA ASN A 28 8.15 -2.28 -18.06
C ASN A 28 9.46 -1.49 -18.08
N GLU A 29 10.48 -2.03 -18.72
CA GLU A 29 11.83 -1.48 -18.76
C GLU A 29 11.88 -0.08 -19.41
N LYS A 30 11.14 0.14 -20.50
CA LYS A 30 11.14 1.42 -21.21
C LYS A 30 10.55 2.53 -20.37
N THR A 31 9.42 2.27 -19.69
CA THR A 31 8.78 3.26 -18.82
C THR A 31 9.56 3.52 -17.53
N ALA A 32 10.27 2.51 -17.01
CA ALA A 32 11.12 2.65 -15.83
C ALA A 32 12.32 3.59 -16.05
N ARG A 33 12.77 3.74 -17.28
CA ARG A 33 13.85 4.69 -17.64
C ARG A 33 13.39 6.15 -17.74
N ILE A 34 12.08 6.39 -17.91
CA ILE A 34 11.52 7.73 -18.17
C ILE A 34 10.95 8.34 -16.89
N TYR A 35 10.37 7.53 -16.01
CA TYR A 35 9.66 8.00 -14.82
C TYR A 35 10.44 7.72 -13.55
N SER A 36 10.37 8.68 -12.61
CA SER A 36 10.86 8.47 -11.24
C SER A 36 9.77 7.78 -10.44
N ASP A 37 9.98 6.51 -10.11
CA ASP A 37 9.05 5.69 -9.36
C ASP A 37 9.61 5.36 -7.97
N ILE A 38 8.70 5.03 -7.05
CA ILE A 38 9.03 4.54 -5.72
C ILE A 38 8.52 3.11 -5.60
N ALA A 39 9.37 2.22 -5.11
CA ALA A 39 9.04 0.84 -4.87
C ALA A 39 9.42 0.42 -3.45
N LEU A 40 8.57 -0.39 -2.84
CA LEU A 40 8.83 -1.09 -1.59
C LEU A 40 8.87 -2.59 -1.85
N PHE A 41 9.99 -3.22 -1.52
CA PHE A 41 10.12 -4.67 -1.44
C PHE A 41 10.33 -5.07 0.01
N THR A 42 9.47 -5.91 0.57
CA THR A 42 9.44 -6.19 2.01
C THR A 42 9.01 -7.61 2.33
N CYS A 43 9.47 -8.12 3.47
CA CYS A 43 8.98 -9.34 4.09
C CYS A 43 8.22 -9.06 5.41
N ASN A 44 7.81 -7.81 5.67
CA ASN A 44 7.04 -7.49 6.86
C ASN A 44 5.74 -8.31 6.88
N PRO A 45 5.48 -9.12 7.92
CA PRO A 45 4.34 -10.04 7.95
C PRO A 45 2.98 -9.33 7.80
N ALA A 46 2.83 -8.15 8.40
CA ALA A 46 1.58 -7.40 8.33
C ALA A 46 1.30 -6.87 6.90
N ILE A 47 2.35 -6.43 6.18
CA ILE A 47 2.21 -5.99 4.79
C ILE A 47 1.98 -7.18 3.86
N VAL A 48 2.66 -8.30 4.10
CA VAL A 48 2.46 -9.55 3.33
C VAL A 48 1.03 -10.05 3.49
N GLU A 49 0.48 -10.01 4.70
CA GLU A 49 -0.91 -10.44 4.97
C GLU A 49 -1.93 -9.50 4.34
N ASP A 50 -1.73 -8.20 4.43
CA ASP A 50 -2.56 -7.21 3.74
C ASP A 50 -2.54 -7.42 2.21
N MET A 51 -1.37 -7.75 1.66
CA MET A 51 -1.23 -8.06 0.24
C MET A 51 -1.97 -9.34 -0.13
N ARG A 52 -1.94 -10.37 0.72
CA ARG A 52 -2.72 -11.59 0.55
C ARG A 52 -4.22 -11.28 0.51
N THR A 53 -4.69 -10.46 1.46
CA THR A 53 -6.07 -9.97 1.52
C THR A 53 -6.44 -9.21 0.24
N LEU A 54 -5.58 -8.33 -0.26
CA LEU A 54 -5.80 -7.60 -1.51
C LEU A 54 -5.97 -8.54 -2.71
N PHE A 55 -5.11 -9.56 -2.84
CA PHE A 55 -5.27 -10.56 -3.91
C PHE A 55 -6.55 -11.37 -3.74
N GLY A 56 -6.98 -11.68 -2.52
CA GLY A 56 -8.28 -12.29 -2.23
C GLY A 56 -9.45 -11.44 -2.72
N VAL A 57 -9.41 -10.13 -2.49
CA VAL A 57 -10.41 -9.18 -3.02
C VAL A 57 -10.41 -9.19 -4.56
N LEU A 58 -9.24 -9.15 -5.19
CA LEU A 58 -9.13 -9.15 -6.66
C LEU A 58 -9.66 -10.44 -7.28
N LYS A 59 -9.55 -11.56 -6.58
CA LYS A 59 -10.14 -12.85 -6.97
C LYS A 59 -11.62 -12.98 -6.61
N ARG A 60 -12.20 -12.00 -5.91
CA ARG A 60 -13.57 -12.04 -5.37
C ARG A 60 -13.79 -13.12 -4.30
N GLU A 61 -12.74 -13.53 -3.60
CA GLU A 61 -12.76 -14.48 -2.49
C GLU A 61 -13.02 -13.78 -1.15
N VAL A 62 -12.78 -12.46 -1.07
CA VAL A 62 -12.94 -11.61 0.13
C VAL A 62 -13.82 -10.42 -0.21
N GLU A 63 -14.97 -10.29 0.46
CA GLU A 63 -15.93 -9.20 0.24
C GLU A 63 -15.66 -8.00 1.16
N THR A 64 -15.34 -8.24 2.42
CA THR A 64 -15.10 -7.22 3.45
C THR A 64 -13.66 -7.27 3.96
N PRO A 65 -12.70 -6.72 3.21
CA PRO A 65 -11.30 -6.77 3.60
C PRO A 65 -10.99 -5.81 4.76
N VAL A 66 -10.09 -6.24 5.64
CA VAL A 66 -9.50 -5.39 6.68
C VAL A 66 -8.00 -5.29 6.41
N PHE A 67 -7.50 -4.06 6.28
CA PHE A 67 -6.08 -3.78 6.05
C PHE A 67 -5.46 -3.13 7.28
N LYS A 68 -4.28 -3.62 7.70
CA LYS A 68 -3.56 -3.13 8.88
C LYS A 68 -2.51 -2.07 8.54
N ARG A 69 -1.88 -2.18 7.39
CA ARG A 69 -0.77 -1.34 6.92
C ARG A 69 -0.98 -0.73 5.55
N LEU A 70 -1.64 -1.46 4.64
CA LEU A 70 -1.91 -0.95 3.31
C LEU A 70 -3.08 0.02 3.31
N LEU A 71 -2.92 1.10 2.55
CA LEU A 71 -4.00 2.01 2.20
C LEU A 71 -4.52 1.64 0.82
N VAL A 72 -5.74 1.13 0.77
CA VAL A 72 -6.35 0.63 -0.46
C VAL A 72 -7.54 1.50 -0.84
N ALA A 73 -7.51 2.05 -2.08
CA ALA A 73 -8.60 2.83 -2.61
C ALA A 73 -9.93 2.05 -2.54
N ARG A 74 -11.02 2.73 -2.30
CA ARG A 74 -12.38 2.22 -2.06
C ARG A 74 -12.60 1.54 -0.69
N PHE A 75 -11.56 1.21 0.05
CA PHE A 75 -11.71 0.57 1.37
C PHE A 75 -11.32 1.54 2.48
N ASN A 76 -10.02 1.70 2.75
CA ASN A 76 -9.54 2.45 3.91
C ASN A 76 -8.67 3.68 3.57
N LEU A 77 -8.33 3.92 2.29
CA LEU A 77 -7.43 5.02 1.92
C LEU A 77 -7.93 6.39 2.40
N LEU A 78 -9.16 6.76 2.07
CA LEU A 78 -9.67 8.10 2.36
C LEU A 78 -9.90 8.35 3.86
N PRO A 79 -10.54 7.45 4.63
CA PRO A 79 -10.69 7.64 6.07
C PRO A 79 -9.33 7.69 6.80
N GLU A 80 -8.38 6.83 6.44
CA GLU A 80 -7.06 6.84 7.08
C GLU A 80 -6.24 8.08 6.71
N LEU A 81 -6.30 8.54 5.48
CA LEU A 81 -5.64 9.78 5.07
C LEU A 81 -6.22 10.98 5.85
N ARG A 82 -7.53 11.07 5.98
CA ARG A 82 -8.18 12.10 6.81
C ARG A 82 -7.76 12.01 8.27
N ARG A 83 -7.68 10.82 8.84
CA ARG A 83 -7.23 10.61 10.21
C ARG A 83 -5.79 11.09 10.41
N MET A 84 -4.88 10.78 9.50
CA MET A 84 -3.50 11.24 9.54
C MET A 84 -3.39 12.76 9.45
N ILE A 85 -4.11 13.39 8.53
CA ILE A 85 -4.15 14.86 8.40
C ILE A 85 -4.69 15.51 9.69
N HIS A 86 -5.78 14.97 10.25
CA HIS A 86 -6.34 15.48 11.51
C HIS A 86 -5.34 15.35 12.67
N HIS A 87 -4.58 14.28 12.72
CA HIS A 87 -3.53 14.09 13.72
C HIS A 87 -2.48 15.21 13.63
N GLU A 88 -1.97 15.53 12.44
CA GLU A 88 -1.01 16.62 12.24
C GLU A 88 -1.58 17.99 12.61
N ILE A 89 -2.86 18.24 12.29
CA ILE A 89 -3.57 19.46 12.72
C ILE A 89 -3.62 19.56 14.26
N GLN A 90 -3.91 18.47 14.95
CA GLN A 90 -3.95 18.46 16.43
C GLN A 90 -2.56 18.69 17.02
N LEU A 91 -1.51 18.11 16.46
CA LEU A 91 -0.13 18.36 16.86
C LEU A 91 0.21 19.86 16.75
N ALA A 92 -0.07 20.47 15.60
CA ALA A 92 0.16 21.88 15.38
C ALA A 92 -0.64 22.77 16.35
N ARG A 93 -1.89 22.46 16.60
CA ARG A 93 -2.74 23.17 17.58
C ARG A 93 -2.24 23.06 19.03
N SER A 94 -1.55 21.98 19.36
CA SER A 94 -0.94 21.77 20.67
C SER A 94 0.45 22.41 20.83
N GLY A 95 0.90 23.19 19.84
CA GLY A 95 2.23 23.82 19.83
C GLY A 95 3.38 22.88 19.47
N LYS A 96 3.08 21.67 18.98
CA LYS A 96 4.07 20.72 18.45
C LYS A 96 4.25 20.91 16.94
N GLU A 97 5.35 20.42 16.40
CA GLU A 97 5.57 20.44 14.97
C GLU A 97 4.59 19.47 14.28
N GLY A 98 3.71 20.01 13.43
CA GLY A 98 2.88 19.23 12.51
C GLY A 98 3.42 19.36 11.11
N ARG A 99 3.57 18.25 10.37
CA ARG A 99 4.15 18.26 9.02
C ARG A 99 3.46 17.29 8.08
N ILE A 100 3.09 17.79 6.90
CA ILE A 100 2.51 16.96 5.84
C ILE A 100 3.39 17.09 4.59
N ILE A 101 3.85 15.97 4.05
CA ILE A 101 4.56 15.91 2.77
C ILE A 101 3.76 15.03 1.82
N LEU A 102 3.32 15.61 0.70
CA LEU A 102 2.58 14.91 -0.33
C LEU A 102 3.37 14.91 -1.64
N LYS A 103 3.63 13.71 -2.17
CA LYS A 103 4.11 13.53 -3.55
C LYS A 103 3.01 12.84 -4.33
N MET A 104 2.39 13.55 -5.24
CA MET A 104 1.28 13.04 -6.05
C MET A 104 1.58 13.19 -7.54
N LYS A 105 1.24 12.16 -8.32
CA LYS A 105 1.11 12.31 -9.77
C LYS A 105 -0.28 12.88 -10.04
N LEU A 106 -0.40 13.77 -11.05
CA LEU A 106 -1.67 14.40 -11.41
C LEU A 106 -2.77 13.34 -11.54
N CYS A 107 -3.69 13.30 -10.58
CA CYS A 107 -4.93 12.55 -10.70
C CYS A 107 -5.97 13.48 -11.31
N ARG A 108 -6.36 13.25 -12.55
CA ARG A 108 -7.61 13.83 -13.05
C ARG A 108 -8.76 13.24 -12.24
N MET A 109 -9.29 14.01 -11.32
CA MET A 109 -10.61 13.73 -10.80
C MET A 109 -11.58 13.99 -11.95
N LYS A 110 -12.23 12.95 -12.44
CA LYS A 110 -13.43 13.14 -13.26
C LYS A 110 -14.51 13.70 -12.34
N PRO A 111 -15.25 14.72 -12.80
CA PRO A 111 -16.39 15.26 -12.08
C PRO A 111 -17.46 14.20 -11.84
#